data_4b33a5ce7c7916744e727963dc218419
#
_entry.id   4b33a5ce7c7916744e727963dc218419
#
_cell.length_a   1.000
_cell.length_b   1.000
_cell.length_c   1.000
_cell.angle_alpha   90.00
_cell.angle_beta   90.00
_cell.angle_gamma   90.00
#
_symmetry.space_group_name_H-M   'P 1'
#
loop_
_entity.id
_entity.type
_entity.pdbx_description
1 polymer ?
#
loop_
_entity_poly.entity_id
_entity_poly.type
_entity_poly.pdbx_seq_one_letter_code
_entity_poly.pdbx_strand_id
1 'polypeptide(L)'
;MIVLAGTIGAGKSSLAKALGEHLKTDVFYEAVDNNPVLDLYYQDPQKYAFLLQIYFLNKRFESIKMAYRQDNNVLDRSIFEDELFLTLNYKNGNVTKTELEIYQDLLANMLEELDGMPKKRPDLLVYIDVSFETMLSRIAQRGRSFEQIENQEGLKDYYAQ
;
A
#
# COMPACT_ATOMS: atom_id res chain seq x y z
N MET A 1 15.33 0.76 -9.68
CA MET A 1 14.24 0.94 -8.68
C MET A 1 14.01 -0.38 -7.94
N ILE A 2 14.05 -0.35 -6.62
CA ILE A 2 13.74 -1.49 -5.73
C ILE A 2 12.35 -1.29 -5.17
N VAL A 3 11.50 -2.30 -5.25
CA VAL A 3 10.15 -2.26 -4.68
C VAL A 3 10.04 -3.29 -3.57
N LEU A 4 9.51 -2.88 -2.42
CA LEU A 4 9.24 -3.76 -1.29
C LEU A 4 7.76 -4.11 -1.25
N ALA A 5 7.45 -5.40 -1.20
CA ALA A 5 6.11 -5.94 -1.12
C ALA A 5 5.94 -6.79 0.15
N GLY A 6 4.70 -7.03 0.57
CA GLY A 6 4.40 -7.86 1.74
C GLY A 6 3.25 -7.30 2.57
N THR A 7 2.77 -8.09 3.52
CA THR A 7 1.62 -7.76 4.37
C THR A 7 1.86 -6.53 5.25
N ILE A 8 0.80 -6.01 5.85
CA ILE A 8 0.89 -5.02 6.94
C ILE A 8 1.75 -5.60 8.08
N GLY A 9 2.57 -4.79 8.72
CA GLY A 9 3.46 -5.27 9.79
C GLY A 9 4.66 -6.13 9.34
N ALA A 10 4.84 -6.41 8.04
CA ALA A 10 5.96 -7.22 7.53
C ALA A 10 7.34 -6.57 7.76
N GLY A 11 7.39 -5.25 7.96
CA GLY A 11 8.65 -4.51 8.18
C GLY A 11 9.17 -3.80 6.92
N LYS A 12 8.33 -3.62 5.89
CA LYS A 12 8.69 -2.93 4.64
C LYS A 12 9.34 -1.58 4.87
N SER A 13 8.70 -0.69 5.63
CA SER A 13 9.20 0.67 5.86
C SER A 13 10.54 0.69 6.62
N SER A 14 10.76 -0.26 7.54
CA SER A 14 12.04 -0.41 8.24
C SER A 14 13.15 -0.86 7.28
N LEU A 15 12.85 -1.82 6.40
CA LEU A 15 13.78 -2.27 5.38
C LEU A 15 14.04 -1.18 4.34
N ALA A 16 12.99 -0.46 3.90
CA ALA A 16 13.11 0.67 2.98
C ALA A 16 14.06 1.74 3.51
N LYS A 17 13.92 2.09 4.80
CA LYS A 17 14.81 3.04 5.47
C LYS A 17 16.27 2.55 5.46
N ALA A 18 16.51 1.31 5.89
CA ALA A 18 17.84 0.74 5.93
C ALA A 18 18.50 0.66 4.54
N LEU A 19 17.73 0.30 3.52
CA LEU A 19 18.20 0.27 2.13
C LEU A 19 18.53 1.69 1.63
N GLY A 20 17.65 2.66 1.88
CA GLY A 20 17.88 4.05 1.50
C GLY A 20 19.16 4.62 2.10
N GLU A 21 19.40 4.37 3.38
CA GLU A 21 20.63 4.78 4.07
C GLU A 21 21.88 4.08 3.50
N HIS A 22 21.81 2.77 3.28
CA HIS A 22 22.92 1.98 2.76
C HIS A 22 23.27 2.32 1.31
N LEU A 23 22.26 2.48 0.46
CA LEU A 23 22.42 2.80 -0.96
C LEU A 23 22.58 4.29 -1.22
N LYS A 24 22.37 5.13 -0.20
CA LYS A 24 22.37 6.61 -0.30
C LYS A 24 21.40 7.09 -1.37
N THR A 25 20.16 6.59 -1.33
CA THR A 25 19.11 6.87 -2.31
C THR A 25 17.81 7.29 -1.63
N ASP A 26 16.91 7.88 -2.42
CA ASP A 26 15.60 8.30 -1.92
C ASP A 26 14.72 7.09 -1.62
N VAL A 27 13.87 7.26 -0.61
CA VAL A 27 12.85 6.27 -0.21
C VAL A 27 11.47 6.90 -0.32
N PHE A 28 10.59 6.21 -1.04
CA PHE A 28 9.18 6.60 -1.19
C PHE A 28 8.32 5.70 -0.34
N TYR A 29 7.87 6.24 0.79
CA TYR A 29 7.04 5.52 1.75
C TYR A 29 5.57 5.50 1.32
N GLU A 30 4.84 4.50 1.81
CA GLU A 30 3.38 4.47 1.71
C GLU A 30 2.78 5.70 2.41
N ALA A 31 1.79 6.35 1.76
CA ALA A 31 1.17 7.58 2.26
C ALA A 31 0.17 7.31 3.39
N VAL A 32 0.67 6.81 4.51
CA VAL A 32 -0.10 6.52 5.73
C VAL A 32 -0.15 7.73 6.65
N ASP A 33 1.01 8.38 6.84
CA ASP A 33 1.11 9.54 7.70
C ASP A 33 0.40 10.74 7.05
N ASN A 34 -0.41 11.45 7.86
CA ASN A 34 -1.28 12.55 7.41
C ASN A 34 -2.31 12.15 6.33
N ASN A 35 -2.68 10.87 6.24
CA ASN A 35 -3.72 10.41 5.35
C ASN A 35 -5.10 10.84 5.89
N PRO A 36 -5.86 11.71 5.18
CA PRO A 36 -7.10 12.26 5.70
C PRO A 36 -8.27 11.25 5.71
N VAL A 37 -8.08 10.09 5.09
CA VAL A 37 -9.14 9.08 4.90
C VAL A 37 -8.93 7.84 5.75
N LEU A 38 -7.70 7.58 6.19
CA LEU A 38 -7.35 6.30 6.82
C LEU A 38 -8.13 6.02 8.11
N ASP A 39 -8.21 7.00 9.02
CA ASP A 39 -8.99 6.88 10.25
C ASP A 39 -10.49 6.72 9.97
N LEU A 40 -11.01 7.41 8.96
CA LEU A 40 -12.40 7.31 8.54
C LEU A 40 -12.73 5.93 7.97
N TYR A 41 -11.79 5.35 7.20
CA TYR A 41 -11.94 4.00 6.66
C TYR A 41 -12.07 2.96 7.77
N TYR A 42 -11.23 3.01 8.78
CA TYR A 42 -11.32 2.06 9.89
C TYR A 42 -12.60 2.22 10.72
N GLN A 43 -13.21 3.41 10.74
CA GLN A 43 -14.50 3.65 11.41
C GLN A 43 -15.69 3.18 10.58
N ASP A 44 -15.65 3.37 9.26
CA ASP A 44 -16.73 3.02 8.33
C ASP A 44 -16.15 2.57 6.97
N PRO A 45 -15.73 1.28 6.88
CA PRO A 45 -15.12 0.75 5.66
C PRO A 45 -16.05 0.84 4.44
N GLN A 46 -17.36 0.62 4.60
CA GLN A 46 -18.33 0.67 3.50
C GLN A 46 -18.41 2.07 2.85
N LYS A 47 -18.24 3.10 3.65
CA LYS A 47 -18.31 4.48 3.15
C LYS A 47 -16.98 4.97 2.57
N TYR A 48 -15.86 4.53 3.11
CA TYR A 48 -14.58 5.15 2.83
C TYR A 48 -13.57 4.25 2.12
N ALA A 49 -13.87 2.94 1.90
CA ALA A 49 -12.93 2.03 1.25
C ALA A 49 -12.52 2.51 -0.15
N PHE A 50 -13.49 2.86 -1.00
CA PHE A 50 -13.19 3.35 -2.34
C PHE A 50 -12.36 4.64 -2.32
N LEU A 51 -12.75 5.61 -1.50
CA LEU A 51 -12.04 6.88 -1.36
C LEU A 51 -10.59 6.67 -0.88
N LEU A 52 -10.39 5.78 0.08
CA LEU A 52 -9.05 5.44 0.58
C LEU A 52 -8.19 4.83 -0.51
N GLN A 53 -8.72 3.90 -1.31
CA GLN A 53 -7.95 3.26 -2.38
C GLN A 53 -7.61 4.24 -3.50
N ILE A 54 -8.51 5.17 -3.86
CA ILE A 54 -8.21 6.26 -4.79
C ILE A 54 -7.11 7.17 -4.25
N TYR A 55 -7.12 7.49 -2.95
CA TYR A 55 -6.07 8.28 -2.33
C TYR A 55 -4.70 7.58 -2.42
N PHE A 56 -4.64 6.28 -2.05
CA PHE A 56 -3.40 5.52 -2.13
C PHE A 56 -2.91 5.40 -3.57
N LEU A 57 -3.77 5.08 -4.52
CA LEU A 57 -3.41 4.96 -5.94
C LEU A 57 -2.81 6.26 -6.48
N ASN A 58 -3.45 7.40 -6.18
CA ASN A 58 -2.94 8.71 -6.60
C ASN A 58 -1.56 9.02 -5.99
N LYS A 59 -1.37 8.76 -4.70
CA LYS A 59 -0.09 8.99 -4.02
C LYS A 59 1.01 8.04 -4.51
N ARG A 60 0.65 6.80 -4.81
CA ARG A 60 1.56 5.82 -5.40
C ARG A 60 2.04 6.25 -6.78
N PHE A 61 1.11 6.66 -7.62
CA PHE A 61 1.42 7.16 -8.96
C PHE A 61 2.32 8.40 -8.91
N GLU A 62 2.06 9.33 -7.99
CA GLU A 62 2.93 10.48 -7.73
C GLU A 62 4.36 10.04 -7.33
N SER A 63 4.47 9.09 -6.40
CA SER A 63 5.75 8.54 -5.94
C SER A 63 6.53 7.87 -7.08
N ILE A 64 5.86 7.09 -7.92
CA ILE A 64 6.49 6.46 -9.09
C ILE A 64 7.03 7.51 -10.06
N LYS A 65 6.27 8.57 -10.36
CA LYS A 65 6.72 9.65 -11.22
C LYS A 65 7.91 10.42 -10.65
N MET A 66 8.01 10.54 -9.32
CA MET A 66 9.15 11.16 -8.65
C MET A 66 10.36 10.23 -8.62
N ALA A 67 10.17 8.97 -8.25
CA ALA A 67 11.21 7.94 -8.23
C ALA A 67 11.88 7.75 -9.60
N TYR A 68 11.12 7.99 -10.65
CA TYR A 68 11.55 7.92 -12.03
C TYR A 68 12.69 8.87 -12.41
N ARG A 69 12.82 9.99 -11.70
CA ARG A 69 13.82 11.04 -12.00
C ARG A 69 15.24 10.68 -11.59
N GLN A 70 15.41 9.64 -10.78
CA GLN A 70 16.70 9.22 -10.24
C GLN A 70 16.86 7.69 -10.31
N ASP A 71 18.10 7.22 -10.42
CA ASP A 71 18.42 5.79 -10.33
C ASP A 71 18.46 5.33 -8.87
N ASN A 72 18.23 4.01 -8.64
CA ASN A 72 18.36 3.33 -7.34
C ASN A 72 17.38 3.75 -6.24
N ASN A 73 16.17 4.17 -6.57
CA ASN A 73 15.16 4.48 -5.57
C ASN A 73 14.53 3.24 -4.93
N VAL A 74 14.06 3.38 -3.69
CA VAL A 74 13.34 2.36 -2.94
C VAL A 74 11.88 2.80 -2.76
N LEU A 75 10.93 1.95 -3.14
CA LEU A 75 9.49 2.15 -2.94
C LEU A 75 8.96 1.17 -1.90
N ASP A 76 8.26 1.68 -0.89
CA ASP A 76 7.48 0.90 0.06
C ASP A 76 6.12 0.62 -0.54
N ARG A 77 5.92 -0.57 -1.07
CA ARG A 77 4.76 -1.07 -1.82
C ARG A 77 4.76 -0.72 -3.32
N SER A 78 4.11 -1.57 -4.10
CA SER A 78 3.94 -1.38 -5.54
C SER A 78 2.52 -0.95 -5.90
N ILE A 79 2.37 -0.32 -7.08
CA ILE A 79 1.06 0.04 -7.63
C ILE A 79 0.20 -1.20 -7.95
N PHE A 80 0.82 -2.36 -8.18
CA PHE A 80 0.11 -3.61 -8.45
C PHE A 80 -0.54 -4.21 -7.19
N GLU A 81 -0.06 -3.86 -5.98
CA GLU A 81 -0.68 -4.29 -4.73
C GLU A 81 -1.96 -3.50 -4.42
N ASP A 82 -2.09 -2.28 -4.94
CA ASP A 82 -3.25 -1.43 -4.65
C ASP A 82 -4.56 -2.07 -5.19
N GLU A 83 -4.53 -2.75 -6.33
CA GLU A 83 -5.69 -3.48 -6.87
C GLU A 83 -6.10 -4.66 -5.98
N LEU A 84 -5.14 -5.34 -5.33
CA LEU A 84 -5.45 -6.43 -4.41
C LEU A 84 -6.24 -5.94 -3.20
N PHE A 85 -5.90 -4.80 -2.63
CA PHE A 85 -6.63 -4.21 -1.50
C PHE A 85 -8.04 -3.77 -1.89
N LEU A 86 -8.22 -3.20 -3.08
CA LEU A 86 -9.56 -2.87 -3.54
C LEU A 86 -10.40 -4.12 -3.79
N THR A 87 -9.82 -5.15 -4.42
CA THR A 87 -10.50 -6.43 -4.65
C THR A 87 -10.92 -7.10 -3.33
N LEU A 88 -10.07 -7.02 -2.30
CA LEU A 88 -10.41 -7.51 -0.97
C LEU A 88 -11.59 -6.73 -0.37
N ASN A 89 -11.59 -5.41 -0.46
CA ASN A 89 -12.71 -4.59 0.01
C ASN A 89 -14.00 -4.87 -0.78
N TYR A 90 -13.92 -5.15 -2.08
CA TYR A 90 -15.08 -5.60 -2.86
C TYR A 90 -15.62 -6.95 -2.37
N LYS A 91 -14.76 -7.94 -2.11
CA LYS A 91 -15.16 -9.24 -1.56
C LYS A 91 -15.81 -9.12 -0.18
N ASN A 92 -15.37 -8.16 0.61
CA ASN A 92 -15.91 -7.88 1.94
C ASN A 92 -17.18 -7.01 1.91
N GLY A 93 -17.67 -6.61 0.73
CA GLY A 93 -18.86 -5.78 0.58
C GLY A 93 -18.68 -4.31 0.91
N ASN A 94 -17.44 -3.84 1.03
CA ASN A 94 -17.10 -2.43 1.31
C ASN A 94 -17.01 -1.57 0.06
N VAL A 95 -16.97 -2.19 -1.11
CA VAL A 95 -16.86 -1.54 -2.42
C VAL A 95 -17.87 -2.16 -3.36
N THR A 96 -18.56 -1.36 -4.14
CA THR A 96 -19.51 -1.82 -5.14
C THR A 96 -18.79 -2.30 -6.40
N LYS A 97 -19.50 -3.09 -7.23
CA LYS A 97 -18.97 -3.54 -8.53
C LYS A 97 -18.60 -2.35 -9.43
N THR A 98 -19.42 -1.32 -9.44
CA THR A 98 -19.18 -0.11 -10.25
C THR A 98 -17.91 0.63 -9.79
N GLU A 99 -17.69 0.75 -8.50
CA GLU A 99 -16.46 1.37 -7.96
C GLU A 99 -15.22 0.56 -8.31
N LEU A 100 -15.31 -0.79 -8.24
CA LEU A 100 -14.22 -1.68 -8.65
C LEU A 100 -13.87 -1.48 -10.13
N GLU A 101 -14.88 -1.47 -11.01
CA GLU A 101 -14.68 -1.28 -12.46
C GLU A 101 -14.07 0.09 -12.79
N ILE A 102 -14.57 1.16 -12.16
CA ILE A 102 -14.01 2.52 -12.33
C ILE A 102 -12.55 2.59 -11.88
N TYR A 103 -12.23 1.96 -10.75
CA TYR A 103 -10.85 1.92 -10.27
C TYR A 103 -9.92 1.16 -11.21
N GLN A 104 -10.36 0.01 -11.71
CA GLN A 104 -9.58 -0.80 -12.65
C GLN A 104 -9.31 -0.04 -13.95
N ASP A 105 -10.29 0.68 -14.49
CA ASP A 105 -10.11 1.56 -15.63
C ASP A 105 -9.08 2.67 -15.34
N LEU A 106 -9.19 3.32 -14.18
CA LEU A 106 -8.23 4.35 -13.79
C LEU A 106 -6.81 3.79 -13.65
N LEU A 107 -6.67 2.63 -13.01
CA LEU A 107 -5.38 1.95 -12.86
C LEU A 107 -4.79 1.57 -14.21
N ALA A 108 -5.60 1.04 -15.13
CA ALA A 108 -5.15 0.69 -16.47
C ALA A 108 -4.60 1.91 -17.22
N ASN A 109 -5.31 3.05 -17.20
CA ASN A 109 -4.85 4.30 -17.80
C ASN A 109 -3.53 4.81 -17.17
N MET A 110 -3.39 4.70 -15.84
CA MET A 110 -2.14 5.07 -15.16
C MET A 110 -0.98 4.15 -15.56
N LEU A 111 -1.23 2.84 -15.71
CA LEU A 111 -0.21 1.88 -16.13
C LEU A 111 0.21 2.11 -17.58
N GLU A 112 -0.71 2.48 -18.47
CA GLU A 112 -0.39 2.88 -19.85
C GLU A 112 0.54 4.09 -19.88
N GLU A 113 0.26 5.13 -19.09
CA GLU A 113 1.15 6.29 -18.98
C GLU A 113 2.55 5.90 -18.49
N LEU A 114 2.62 4.99 -17.52
CA LEU A 114 3.89 4.47 -17.06
C LEU A 114 4.60 3.63 -18.13
N ASP A 115 3.89 3.06 -19.11
CA ASP A 115 4.47 2.26 -20.20
C ASP A 115 5.35 3.06 -21.14
N GLY A 116 5.07 4.34 -21.31
CA GLY A 116 5.90 5.26 -22.10
C GLY A 116 7.15 5.74 -21.36
N MET A 117 7.27 5.47 -20.06
CA MET A 117 8.40 5.92 -19.24
C MET A 117 9.49 4.83 -19.16
N PRO A 118 10.76 5.12 -19.48
CA PRO A 118 11.87 4.19 -19.23
C PRO A 118 11.97 3.91 -17.73
N LYS A 119 12.10 2.68 -17.24
CA LYS A 119 12.24 2.29 -15.81
C LYS A 119 10.94 2.23 -14.96
N LYS A 120 9.79 2.07 -15.56
CA LYS A 120 8.52 1.85 -14.84
C LYS A 120 8.43 0.51 -14.12
N ARG A 121 9.18 -0.50 -14.56
CA ARG A 121 9.27 -1.80 -13.91
C ARG A 121 10.36 -1.77 -12.86
N PRO A 122 10.13 -2.36 -11.68
CA PRO A 122 11.18 -2.50 -10.69
C PRO A 122 12.31 -3.36 -11.26
N ASP A 123 13.56 -2.96 -11.01
CA ASP A 123 14.73 -3.78 -11.27
C ASP A 123 14.78 -4.98 -10.31
N LEU A 124 14.24 -4.77 -9.09
CA LEU A 124 14.15 -5.79 -8.05
C LEU A 124 12.84 -5.61 -7.26
N LEU A 125 12.07 -6.71 -7.14
CA LEU A 125 10.96 -6.82 -6.21
C LEU A 125 11.38 -7.71 -5.04
N VAL A 126 11.30 -7.16 -3.83
CA VAL A 126 11.57 -7.89 -2.59
C VAL A 126 10.25 -8.11 -1.85
N TYR A 127 9.81 -9.36 -1.80
CA TYR A 127 8.65 -9.76 -1.01
C TYR A 127 9.09 -10.18 0.38
N ILE A 128 8.52 -9.52 1.41
CA ILE A 128 8.81 -9.81 2.81
C ILE A 128 7.69 -10.72 3.33
N ASP A 129 8.03 -11.97 3.55
CA ASP A 129 7.14 -12.96 4.14
C ASP A 129 7.39 -13.06 5.65
N VAL A 130 6.31 -13.02 6.42
CA VAL A 130 6.33 -13.15 7.90
C VAL A 130 5.15 -13.99 8.37
N SER A 131 5.31 -14.69 9.49
CA SER A 131 4.19 -15.39 10.10
C SER A 131 3.11 -14.42 10.59
N PHE A 132 1.88 -14.90 10.64
CA PHE A 132 0.74 -14.11 11.13
C PHE A 132 0.96 -13.58 12.56
N GLU A 133 1.55 -14.39 13.44
CA GLU A 133 1.89 -13.99 14.79
C GLU A 133 2.92 -12.86 14.82
N THR A 134 3.95 -12.95 13.96
CA THR A 134 4.96 -11.89 13.84
C THR A 134 4.33 -10.60 13.33
N MET A 135 3.44 -10.69 12.35
CA MET A 135 2.69 -9.55 11.82
C MET A 135 1.87 -8.86 12.91
N LEU A 136 1.07 -9.62 13.67
CA LEU A 136 0.24 -9.07 14.75
C LEU A 136 1.09 -8.44 15.85
N SER A 137 2.19 -9.08 16.25
CA SER A 137 3.12 -8.54 17.25
C SER A 137 3.70 -7.19 16.81
N ARG A 138 4.09 -7.06 15.55
CA ARG A 138 4.64 -5.81 15.01
C ARG A 138 3.60 -4.71 14.88
N ILE A 139 2.34 -5.05 14.52
CA ILE A 139 1.21 -4.11 14.52
C ILE A 139 0.96 -3.59 15.93
N ALA A 140 0.92 -4.47 16.92
CA ALA A 140 0.76 -4.09 18.33
C ALA A 140 1.89 -3.16 18.81
N GLN A 141 3.16 -3.48 18.50
CA GLN A 141 4.31 -2.65 18.87
C GLN A 141 4.29 -1.27 18.21
N ARG A 142 3.80 -1.17 16.97
CA ARG A 142 3.67 0.10 16.26
C ARG A 142 2.65 1.03 16.90
N GLY A 143 1.61 0.49 17.57
CA GLY A 143 0.70 1.22 18.44
C GLY A 143 -0.26 2.19 17.76
N ARG A 144 -0.50 2.08 16.45
CA ARG A 144 -1.53 2.88 15.77
C ARG A 144 -2.91 2.43 16.25
N SER A 145 -3.69 3.33 16.84
CA SER A 145 -4.95 3.00 17.51
C SER A 145 -5.97 2.32 16.61
N PHE A 146 -6.06 2.73 15.36
CA PHE A 146 -6.98 2.19 14.35
C PHE A 146 -6.55 0.82 13.77
N GLU A 147 -5.32 0.38 14.02
CA GLU A 147 -4.79 -0.92 13.59
C GLU A 147 -4.83 -1.98 14.70
N GLN A 148 -5.18 -1.61 15.93
CA GLN A 148 -5.17 -2.54 17.06
C GLN A 148 -6.41 -3.44 17.03
N ILE A 149 -6.20 -4.75 17.01
CA ILE A 149 -7.27 -5.76 16.96
C ILE A 149 -8.23 -5.68 18.16
N GLU A 150 -7.77 -5.13 19.28
CA GLU A 150 -8.54 -4.94 20.50
C GLU A 150 -9.58 -3.83 20.37
N ASN A 151 -9.37 -2.91 19.43
CA ASN A 151 -10.21 -1.74 19.24
C ASN A 151 -11.32 -1.94 18.19
N GLN A 152 -11.23 -3.01 17.38
CA GLN A 152 -12.18 -3.24 16.29
C GLN A 152 -12.51 -4.73 16.12
N GLU A 153 -13.79 -5.05 16.25
CA GLU A 153 -14.31 -6.39 15.96
C GLU A 153 -14.08 -6.73 14.47
N GLY A 154 -13.63 -7.95 14.19
CA GLY A 154 -13.36 -8.44 12.83
C GLY A 154 -12.02 -8.00 12.22
N LEU A 155 -11.27 -7.10 12.84
CA LEU A 155 -9.98 -6.63 12.29
C LEU A 155 -8.94 -7.76 12.21
N LYS A 156 -8.97 -8.70 13.13
CA LYS A 156 -8.10 -9.88 13.10
C LYS A 156 -8.39 -10.77 11.89
N ASP A 157 -9.67 -10.97 11.56
CA ASP A 157 -10.10 -11.77 10.41
C ASP A 157 -9.76 -11.04 9.10
N TYR A 158 -9.86 -9.72 9.08
CA TYR A 158 -9.41 -8.90 7.97
C TYR A 158 -7.90 -9.05 7.71
N TYR A 159 -7.07 -9.09 8.76
CA TYR A 159 -5.63 -9.30 8.63
C TYR A 159 -5.25 -10.74 8.23
N ALA A 160 -6.14 -11.71 8.42
CA ALA A 160 -5.91 -13.10 8.05
C ALA A 160 -6.22 -13.42 6.56
N GLN A 161 -6.83 -12.48 5.84
CA GLN A 161 -7.17 -12.59 4.41
C GLN A 161 -6.00 -12.21 3.51
#